data_8469a6605d889c1e59524970d9256706
#
_entry.id   8469a6605d889c1e59524970d9256706
#
_cell.length_a   1.000
_cell.length_b   1.000
_cell.length_c   1.000
_cell.angle_alpha   90.00
_cell.angle_beta   90.00
_cell.angle_gamma   90.00
#
_symmetry.space_group_name_H-M   'P 1'
#
loop_
_entity.id
_entity.type
_entity.pdbx_description
1 polymer ?
#
loop_
_entity_poly.entity_id
_entity_poly.type
_entity_poly.pdbx_seq_one_letter_code
_entity_poly.pdbx_strand_id
1 'polypeptide(L)'
;MMTDKFSFLNTEQQTQIENQDNIFLRAHLNELLQKTTSYLDHATVLAAVSGGPDSMALLYYLEEIQIDYVIAHVNYHHRLTASRDEDIVRQFADEHQRDLWILHPTFEQGNFQAWARKVRYDFFVQLVNSYSLQAIVLGHHLDDHLETWMMQKKRGSFPQTYGLQEISTYQDVLLLRPFLNLQKHELQDWCTNHHVRFGIDESNLENDYLRNQIRHTCIEPASFPQKMHWLKELEADQHQLEQIRNHTQQLIAQNDAQKILSDPWGWLVLETRLFNQTKRHHSKKAMLDLVQKLKSDPYQEIDSYAIQIIDQKIEILPTSWVPFYVDNLEQLQSLCKSHYRYAYFELSTTGKRIQGFHVEDTDFPCIIRQSHAHDALEQRFGTKKINRLYIDRKIPRAKRMMYPVIIGQNGLFFASLAGCNPNHFMESQALYMLELSV
;
A
#
# COMPACT_ATOMS: atom_id res chain seq x y z
N MET A 1 46.58 -12.18 -20.79
CA MET A 1 46.84 -11.25 -21.93
C MET A 1 45.45 -10.91 -22.52
N MET A 2 44.77 -9.98 -21.91
CA MET A 2 43.62 -9.34 -22.54
C MET A 2 44.17 -8.03 -23.14
N THR A 3 44.39 -8.07 -24.42
CA THR A 3 44.84 -6.93 -25.21
C THR A 3 43.68 -5.95 -25.34
N ASP A 4 44.00 -4.74 -24.94
CA ASP A 4 43.36 -3.47 -25.16
C ASP A 4 42.53 -3.41 -26.46
N LYS A 5 41.22 -3.58 -26.36
CA LYS A 5 40.30 -3.44 -27.50
C LYS A 5 40.19 -1.99 -28.02
N PHE A 6 40.74 -1.03 -27.29
CA PHE A 6 40.63 0.40 -27.56
C PHE A 6 41.94 1.03 -28.07
N SER A 7 43.03 0.26 -28.14
CA SER A 7 44.34 0.79 -28.59
C SER A 7 44.39 1.20 -30.08
N PHE A 8 43.33 0.97 -30.83
CA PHE A 8 43.22 1.37 -32.24
C PHE A 8 42.37 2.63 -32.49
N LEU A 9 41.71 3.13 -31.46
CA LEU A 9 40.93 4.37 -31.55
C LEU A 9 41.82 5.56 -31.20
N ASN A 10 41.69 6.65 -31.99
CA ASN A 10 42.37 7.89 -31.63
C ASN A 10 41.71 8.52 -30.39
N THR A 11 42.39 9.43 -29.73
CA THR A 11 41.92 10.08 -28.49
C THR A 11 40.56 10.75 -28.66
N GLU A 12 40.24 11.28 -29.86
CA GLU A 12 38.94 11.86 -30.16
C GLU A 12 37.81 10.81 -30.22
N GLN A 13 38.10 9.60 -30.75
CA GLN A 13 37.12 8.51 -30.78
C GLN A 13 36.89 7.91 -29.39
N GLN A 14 37.93 7.81 -28.56
CA GLN A 14 37.78 7.42 -27.14
C GLN A 14 36.97 8.44 -26.38
N THR A 15 37.24 9.73 -26.52
CA THR A 15 36.48 10.82 -25.91
C THR A 15 35.02 10.90 -26.41
N GLN A 16 34.78 10.55 -27.71
CA GLN A 16 33.40 10.49 -28.23
C GLN A 16 32.61 9.30 -27.68
N ILE A 17 33.25 8.13 -27.48
CA ILE A 17 32.59 6.96 -26.86
C ILE A 17 32.30 7.23 -25.38
N GLU A 18 33.29 7.74 -24.65
CA GLU A 18 33.11 8.14 -23.24
C GLU A 18 32.03 9.22 -23.09
N ASN A 19 31.96 10.21 -23.99
CA ASN A 19 30.92 11.23 -23.98
C ASN A 19 29.55 10.69 -24.37
N GLN A 20 29.44 9.66 -25.24
CA GLN A 20 28.16 9.05 -25.57
C GLN A 20 27.58 8.24 -24.39
N ASP A 21 28.42 7.46 -23.69
CA ASP A 21 28.01 6.72 -22.52
C ASP A 21 27.57 7.65 -21.36
N ASN A 22 28.35 8.72 -21.15
CA ASN A 22 28.01 9.74 -20.16
C ASN A 22 26.74 10.53 -20.50
N ILE A 23 26.56 10.89 -21.77
CA ILE A 23 25.36 11.59 -22.25
C ILE A 23 24.11 10.71 -22.05
N PHE A 24 24.19 9.40 -22.31
CA PHE A 24 23.08 8.47 -22.15
C PHE A 24 22.66 8.34 -20.68
N LEU A 25 23.60 8.12 -19.74
CA LEU A 25 23.33 8.05 -18.32
C LEU A 25 22.77 9.37 -17.76
N ARG A 26 23.34 10.49 -18.18
CA ARG A 26 22.87 11.83 -17.81
C ARG A 26 21.44 12.09 -18.30
N ALA A 27 21.15 11.75 -19.57
CA ALA A 27 19.81 11.89 -20.11
C ALA A 27 18.81 11.06 -19.30
N HIS A 28 19.14 9.86 -18.89
CA HIS A 28 18.23 8.95 -18.20
C HIS A 28 17.80 9.47 -16.82
N LEU A 29 18.70 9.87 -15.91
CA LEU A 29 18.29 10.42 -14.60
C LEU A 29 17.58 11.77 -14.76
N ASN A 30 18.05 12.63 -15.63
CA ASN A 30 17.38 13.89 -15.92
C ASN A 30 15.95 13.68 -16.43
N GLU A 31 15.72 12.67 -17.30
CA GLU A 31 14.38 12.28 -17.73
C GLU A 31 13.49 11.81 -16.58
N LEU A 32 14.03 10.99 -15.66
CA LEU A 32 13.28 10.52 -14.50
C LEU A 32 12.89 11.69 -13.59
N LEU A 33 13.81 12.61 -13.32
CA LEU A 33 13.54 13.82 -12.56
C LEU A 33 12.53 14.73 -13.27
N GLN A 34 12.65 14.94 -14.59
CA GLN A 34 11.69 15.73 -15.38
C GLN A 34 10.27 15.15 -15.35
N LYS A 35 10.13 13.82 -15.36
CA LYS A 35 8.83 13.14 -15.27
C LYS A 35 8.17 13.30 -13.89
N THR A 36 8.94 13.59 -12.83
CA THR A 36 8.47 13.53 -11.45
C THR A 36 8.44 14.88 -10.73
N THR A 37 9.23 15.85 -11.16
CA THR A 37 9.34 17.16 -10.50
C THR A 37 9.14 18.29 -11.49
N SER A 38 8.36 19.29 -11.08
CA SER A 38 8.11 20.51 -11.87
C SER A 38 9.29 21.51 -11.82
N TYR A 39 10.30 21.25 -10.97
CA TYR A 39 11.41 22.17 -10.69
C TYR A 39 12.75 21.42 -10.76
N LEU A 40 13.47 21.62 -11.85
CA LEU A 40 14.78 20.99 -12.06
C LEU A 40 15.98 21.84 -11.65
N ASP A 41 15.81 23.14 -11.48
CA ASP A 41 16.97 24.05 -11.38
C ASP A 41 17.78 23.92 -10.07
N HIS A 42 17.31 23.20 -9.04
CA HIS A 42 18.06 22.93 -7.79
C HIS A 42 17.53 21.68 -7.06
N ALA A 43 17.35 20.58 -7.78
CA ALA A 43 16.88 19.34 -7.15
C ALA A 43 18.00 18.70 -6.33
N THR A 44 17.86 18.64 -5.00
CA THR A 44 18.73 17.87 -4.13
C THR A 44 18.11 16.52 -3.85
N VAL A 45 18.84 15.42 -4.08
CA VAL A 45 18.34 14.06 -3.88
C VAL A 45 19.11 13.32 -2.77
N LEU A 46 18.50 12.25 -2.24
CA LEU A 46 19.15 11.32 -1.33
C LEU A 46 19.77 10.17 -2.12
N ALA A 47 21.09 10.03 -2.10
CA ALA A 47 21.78 8.86 -2.63
C ALA A 47 21.83 7.75 -1.57
N ALA A 48 21.15 6.63 -1.81
CA ALA A 48 21.14 5.47 -0.93
C ALA A 48 22.31 4.53 -1.27
N VAL A 49 23.33 4.48 -0.40
CA VAL A 49 24.62 3.88 -0.70
C VAL A 49 24.96 2.75 0.27
N SER A 50 25.34 1.58 -0.28
CA SER A 50 25.76 0.43 0.50
C SER A 50 27.28 0.24 0.59
N GLY A 51 28.08 0.96 -0.22
CA GLY A 51 29.52 0.77 -0.36
C GLY A 51 29.90 -0.25 -1.44
N GLY A 52 28.94 -0.99 -2.00
CA GLY A 52 29.17 -1.92 -3.12
C GLY A 52 29.27 -1.20 -4.48
N PRO A 53 29.72 -1.91 -5.54
CA PRO A 53 30.04 -1.29 -6.81
C PRO A 53 28.88 -0.49 -7.42
N ASP A 54 27.66 -1.04 -7.39
CA ASP A 54 26.48 -0.41 -8.01
C ASP A 54 26.15 0.92 -7.35
N SER A 55 26.27 0.99 -6.01
CA SER A 55 26.01 2.20 -5.24
C SER A 55 27.15 3.21 -5.28
N MET A 56 28.38 2.75 -5.42
CA MET A 56 29.54 3.65 -5.63
C MET A 56 29.51 4.23 -7.04
N ALA A 57 29.19 3.44 -8.07
CA ALA A 57 28.95 3.94 -9.41
C ALA A 57 27.87 5.03 -9.43
N LEU A 58 26.80 4.87 -8.62
CA LEU A 58 25.76 5.88 -8.50
C LEU A 58 26.29 7.21 -7.96
N LEU A 59 27.15 7.21 -6.95
CA LEU A 59 27.74 8.43 -6.40
C LEU A 59 28.57 9.18 -7.46
N TYR A 60 29.48 8.47 -8.13
CA TYR A 60 30.31 9.07 -9.19
C TYR A 60 29.46 9.57 -10.35
N TYR A 61 28.40 8.83 -10.72
CA TYR A 61 27.45 9.27 -11.71
C TYR A 61 26.77 10.58 -11.34
N LEU A 62 26.32 10.74 -10.06
CA LEU A 62 25.69 11.96 -9.57
C LEU A 62 26.67 13.15 -9.59
N GLU A 63 27.96 12.92 -9.25
CA GLU A 63 29.00 13.94 -9.40
C GLU A 63 29.16 14.38 -10.84
N GLU A 64 29.24 13.43 -11.75
CA GLU A 64 29.47 13.70 -13.18
C GLU A 64 28.34 14.52 -13.81
N ILE A 65 27.09 14.19 -13.49
CA ILE A 65 25.93 14.94 -13.98
C ILE A 65 25.61 16.20 -13.17
N GLN A 66 26.43 16.51 -12.15
CA GLN A 66 26.31 17.71 -11.32
C GLN A 66 24.94 17.88 -10.65
N ILE A 67 24.34 16.80 -10.17
CA ILE A 67 23.14 16.84 -9.35
C ILE A 67 23.54 17.03 -7.89
N ASP A 68 22.87 17.91 -7.17
CA ASP A 68 23.06 18.05 -5.73
C ASP A 68 22.47 16.85 -4.98
N TYR A 69 23.25 16.28 -4.06
CA TYR A 69 22.81 15.12 -3.30
C TYR A 69 23.41 15.04 -1.89
N VAL A 70 22.72 14.31 -1.06
CA VAL A 70 23.15 13.90 0.31
C VAL A 70 23.29 12.38 0.32
N ILE A 71 24.31 11.87 1.00
CA ILE A 71 24.57 10.43 1.06
C ILE A 71 23.90 9.83 2.31
N ALA A 72 23.21 8.72 2.15
CA ALA A 72 22.68 7.91 3.25
C ALA A 72 23.24 6.49 3.19
N HIS A 73 23.87 6.06 4.30
CA HIS A 73 24.41 4.72 4.48
C HIS A 73 23.80 4.06 5.71
N VAL A 74 23.57 2.73 5.66
CA VAL A 74 23.11 1.96 6.81
C VAL A 74 24.08 0.82 7.06
N ASN A 75 24.76 0.85 8.19
CA ASN A 75 25.65 -0.22 8.63
C ASN A 75 24.93 -1.08 9.69
N TYR A 76 24.56 -2.29 9.33
CA TYR A 76 23.88 -3.24 10.22
C TYR A 76 24.82 -3.99 11.16
N HIS A 77 26.15 -3.80 11.04
CA HIS A 77 27.17 -4.58 11.77
C HIS A 77 27.00 -6.11 11.66
N HIS A 78 26.33 -6.58 10.63
CA HIS A 78 26.02 -8.00 10.45
C HIS A 78 27.16 -8.79 9.77
N ARG A 79 28.11 -8.08 9.15
CA ARG A 79 29.23 -8.67 8.39
C ARG A 79 30.55 -8.10 8.90
N LEU A 80 31.62 -8.91 8.85
CA LEU A 80 32.98 -8.43 9.16
C LEU A 80 33.44 -7.30 8.24
N THR A 81 32.95 -7.29 7.01
CA THR A 81 33.28 -6.27 5.99
C THR A 81 32.43 -5.01 6.06
N ALA A 82 31.43 -4.93 6.95
CA ALA A 82 30.52 -3.80 7.03
C ALA A 82 31.21 -2.48 7.37
N SER A 83 32.25 -2.53 8.23
CA SER A 83 33.06 -1.35 8.56
C SER A 83 33.89 -0.87 7.36
N ARG A 84 34.47 -1.79 6.57
CA ARG A 84 35.17 -1.45 5.33
C ARG A 84 34.27 -0.72 4.35
N ASP A 85 33.03 -1.22 4.17
CA ASP A 85 32.08 -0.63 3.23
C ASP A 85 31.65 0.78 3.68
N GLU A 86 31.47 0.99 4.99
CA GLU A 86 31.25 2.31 5.58
C GLU A 86 32.44 3.25 5.37
N ASP A 87 33.68 2.77 5.61
CA ASP A 87 34.89 3.56 5.42
C ASP A 87 35.06 4.04 3.97
N ILE A 88 34.71 3.20 2.99
CA ILE A 88 34.71 3.57 1.57
C ILE A 88 33.73 4.71 1.31
N VAL A 89 32.51 4.63 1.87
CA VAL A 89 31.50 5.69 1.69
C VAL A 89 31.92 6.98 2.40
N ARG A 90 32.51 6.89 3.60
CA ARG A 90 33.03 8.05 4.34
C ARG A 90 34.15 8.74 3.57
N GLN A 91 35.11 7.97 3.07
CA GLN A 91 36.21 8.53 2.29
C GLN A 91 35.69 9.26 1.05
N PHE A 92 34.75 8.69 0.33
CA PHE A 92 34.13 9.36 -0.83
C PHE A 92 33.46 10.68 -0.41
N ALA A 93 32.69 10.66 0.67
CA ALA A 93 31.98 11.85 1.16
C ALA A 93 32.95 12.98 1.54
N ASP A 94 34.06 12.63 2.22
CA ASP A 94 35.11 13.58 2.60
C ASP A 94 35.84 14.16 1.36
N GLU A 95 36.21 13.30 0.39
CA GLU A 95 36.91 13.70 -0.85
C GLU A 95 36.05 14.64 -1.71
N HIS A 96 34.74 14.41 -1.77
CA HIS A 96 33.80 15.20 -2.58
C HIS A 96 33.03 16.27 -1.79
N GLN A 97 33.34 16.42 -0.48
CA GLN A 97 32.70 17.40 0.43
C GLN A 97 31.17 17.27 0.42
N ARG A 98 30.67 16.02 0.50
CA ARG A 98 29.25 15.70 0.51
C ARG A 98 28.76 15.36 1.92
N ASP A 99 27.55 15.79 2.26
CA ASP A 99 26.92 15.43 3.51
C ASP A 99 26.62 13.93 3.55
N LEU A 100 27.03 13.27 4.65
CA LEU A 100 26.88 11.85 4.85
C LEU A 100 26.14 11.56 6.17
N TRP A 101 25.04 10.83 6.05
CA TRP A 101 24.24 10.33 7.17
C TRP A 101 24.39 8.82 7.29
N ILE A 102 24.80 8.35 8.47
CA ILE A 102 24.97 6.92 8.73
C ILE A 102 24.06 6.48 9.85
N LEU A 103 23.34 5.39 9.64
CA LEU A 103 22.52 4.73 10.65
C LEU A 103 23.19 3.42 11.07
N HIS A 104 23.30 3.21 12.39
CA HIS A 104 23.76 1.96 13.03
C HIS A 104 22.59 1.32 13.81
N PRO A 105 21.70 0.59 13.15
CA PRO A 105 20.54 0.02 13.82
C PRO A 105 20.87 -1.29 14.54
N THR A 106 20.19 -1.54 15.65
CA THR A 106 20.33 -2.79 16.40
C THR A 106 19.17 -3.72 16.05
N PHE A 107 19.50 -4.96 15.66
CA PHE A 107 18.50 -5.99 15.41
C PHE A 107 18.30 -6.85 16.65
N GLU A 108 17.04 -6.99 17.09
CA GLU A 108 16.71 -7.77 18.27
C GLU A 108 16.24 -9.19 17.93
N GLN A 109 15.21 -9.30 17.07
CA GLN A 109 14.62 -10.60 16.72
C GLN A 109 13.73 -10.54 15.48
N GLY A 110 13.47 -11.71 14.87
CA GLY A 110 12.53 -11.85 13.75
C GLY A 110 13.21 -12.06 12.38
N ASN A 111 12.54 -11.66 11.31
CA ASN A 111 13.11 -11.74 9.97
C ASN A 111 14.03 -10.54 9.71
N PHE A 112 15.33 -10.78 9.76
CA PHE A 112 16.36 -9.76 9.57
C PHE A 112 16.19 -8.98 8.27
N GLN A 113 15.90 -9.63 7.15
CA GLN A 113 15.80 -8.94 5.86
C GLN A 113 14.60 -8.01 5.77
N ALA A 114 13.45 -8.45 6.27
CA ALA A 114 12.25 -7.62 6.33
C ALA A 114 12.47 -6.41 7.24
N TRP A 115 13.08 -6.63 8.41
CA TRP A 115 13.45 -5.60 9.36
C TRP A 115 14.47 -4.61 8.76
N ALA A 116 15.57 -5.13 8.21
CA ALA A 116 16.64 -4.31 7.62
C ALA A 116 16.12 -3.43 6.47
N ARG A 117 15.25 -4.01 5.61
CA ARG A 117 14.59 -3.25 4.56
C ARG A 117 13.72 -2.13 5.15
N LYS A 118 12.88 -2.44 6.13
CA LYS A 118 11.99 -1.45 6.76
C LYS A 118 12.80 -0.30 7.39
N VAL A 119 13.76 -0.62 8.25
CA VAL A 119 14.61 0.36 8.96
C VAL A 119 15.35 1.25 7.97
N ARG A 120 15.91 0.67 6.91
CA ARG A 120 16.62 1.42 5.88
C ARG A 120 15.72 2.43 5.15
N TYR A 121 14.54 1.98 4.70
CA TYR A 121 13.64 2.88 4.00
C TYR A 121 13.01 3.92 4.92
N ASP A 122 12.68 3.58 6.15
CA ASP A 122 12.18 4.56 7.15
C ASP A 122 13.23 5.64 7.44
N PHE A 123 14.50 5.26 7.55
CA PHE A 123 15.61 6.20 7.70
C PHE A 123 15.74 7.14 6.48
N PHE A 124 15.67 6.60 5.28
CA PHE A 124 15.74 7.41 4.06
C PHE A 124 14.57 8.39 3.96
N VAL A 125 13.35 7.94 4.26
CA VAL A 125 12.15 8.81 4.29
C VAL A 125 12.29 9.91 5.33
N GLN A 126 12.82 9.58 6.52
CA GLN A 126 13.08 10.57 7.56
C GLN A 126 14.04 11.66 7.07
N LEU A 127 15.14 11.30 6.42
CA LEU A 127 16.10 12.26 5.87
C LEU A 127 15.46 13.12 4.77
N VAL A 128 14.74 12.51 3.83
CA VAL A 128 14.05 13.24 2.75
C VAL A 128 13.12 14.30 3.32
N ASN A 129 12.30 13.94 4.31
CA ASN A 129 11.36 14.87 4.94
C ASN A 129 12.06 15.94 5.77
N SER A 130 13.13 15.58 6.50
CA SER A 130 13.86 16.51 7.37
C SER A 130 14.66 17.57 6.60
N TYR A 131 15.17 17.21 5.44
CA TYR A 131 16.00 18.09 4.59
C TYR A 131 15.28 18.56 3.32
N SER A 132 13.97 18.28 3.20
CA SER A 132 13.14 18.67 2.03
C SER A 132 13.74 18.20 0.70
N LEU A 133 14.29 16.97 0.67
CA LEU A 133 14.87 16.38 -0.53
C LEU A 133 13.75 15.92 -1.48
N GLN A 134 14.01 15.88 -2.79
CA GLN A 134 12.98 15.56 -3.79
C GLN A 134 12.76 14.07 -4.00
N ALA A 135 13.82 13.27 -3.88
CA ALA A 135 13.74 11.83 -4.17
C ALA A 135 14.86 11.06 -3.48
N ILE A 136 14.68 9.73 -3.39
CA ILE A 136 15.72 8.77 -3.06
C ILE A 136 16.20 8.13 -4.35
N VAL A 137 17.49 8.17 -4.63
CA VAL A 137 18.12 7.53 -5.80
C VAL A 137 18.81 6.25 -5.35
N LEU A 138 18.54 5.17 -6.10
CA LEU A 138 18.96 3.80 -5.77
C LEU A 138 19.76 3.21 -6.93
N GLY A 139 20.89 2.56 -6.65
CA GLY A 139 21.74 1.89 -7.63
C GLY A 139 21.22 0.50 -8.08
N HIS A 140 19.90 0.29 -8.14
CA HIS A 140 19.33 -0.95 -8.66
C HIS A 140 19.52 -1.03 -10.18
N HIS A 141 19.86 -2.21 -10.68
CA HIS A 141 20.21 -2.48 -12.06
C HIS A 141 19.33 -3.56 -12.72
N LEU A 142 19.58 -3.88 -13.99
CA LEU A 142 18.80 -4.85 -14.77
C LEU A 142 18.70 -6.23 -14.09
N ASP A 143 19.80 -6.69 -13.49
CA ASP A 143 19.83 -8.00 -12.83
C ASP A 143 18.89 -8.03 -11.62
N ASP A 144 18.82 -6.95 -10.82
CA ASP A 144 17.84 -6.82 -9.73
C ASP A 144 16.40 -6.80 -10.23
N HIS A 145 16.16 -6.18 -11.39
CA HIS A 145 14.87 -6.12 -12.04
C HIS A 145 14.37 -7.52 -12.45
N LEU A 146 15.23 -8.28 -13.11
CA LEU A 146 14.95 -9.65 -13.53
C LEU A 146 14.84 -10.61 -12.33
N GLU A 147 15.72 -10.51 -11.32
CA GLU A 147 15.62 -11.28 -10.08
C GLU A 147 14.25 -11.09 -9.42
N THR A 148 13.81 -9.84 -9.30
CA THR A 148 12.51 -9.50 -8.69
C THR A 148 11.36 -10.12 -9.47
N TRP A 149 11.36 -10.00 -10.79
CA TRP A 149 10.35 -10.59 -11.65
C TRP A 149 10.30 -12.13 -11.52
N MET A 150 11.45 -12.80 -11.58
CA MET A 150 11.51 -14.27 -11.44
C MET A 150 11.02 -14.73 -10.07
N MET A 151 11.36 -14.01 -9.00
CA MET A 151 10.85 -14.28 -7.65
C MET A 151 9.33 -14.14 -7.58
N GLN A 152 8.77 -13.08 -8.17
CA GLN A 152 7.33 -12.84 -8.22
C GLN A 152 6.60 -13.96 -8.98
N LYS A 153 7.13 -14.39 -10.12
CA LYS A 153 6.60 -15.55 -10.89
C LYS A 153 6.65 -16.85 -10.09
N LYS A 154 7.80 -17.17 -9.49
CA LYS A 154 7.99 -18.40 -8.71
C LYS A 154 7.08 -18.47 -7.49
N ARG A 155 6.77 -17.35 -6.87
CA ARG A 155 5.81 -17.26 -5.75
C ARG A 155 4.35 -17.31 -6.22
N GLY A 156 4.08 -17.21 -7.50
CA GLY A 156 2.71 -17.11 -8.03
C GLY A 156 1.97 -15.88 -7.53
N SER A 157 2.71 -14.82 -7.17
CA SER A 157 2.14 -13.58 -6.68
C SER A 157 1.45 -12.80 -7.79
N PHE A 158 0.46 -11.98 -7.41
CA PHE A 158 -0.19 -11.01 -8.29
C PHE A 158 0.27 -9.60 -7.86
N PRO A 159 1.48 -9.16 -8.28
CA PRO A 159 2.07 -7.93 -7.79
C PRO A 159 1.38 -6.71 -8.39
N GLN A 160 1.70 -5.52 -7.88
CA GLN A 160 1.28 -4.26 -8.53
C GLN A 160 2.00 -4.06 -9.87
N THR A 161 3.25 -4.42 -9.94
CA THR A 161 4.07 -4.43 -11.15
C THR A 161 5.03 -5.59 -11.09
N TYR A 162 5.34 -6.18 -12.22
CA TYR A 162 6.41 -7.15 -12.31
C TYR A 162 7.78 -6.45 -12.34
N GLY A 163 8.76 -7.07 -11.68
CA GLY A 163 10.11 -6.51 -11.53
C GLY A 163 10.15 -5.24 -10.67
N LEU A 164 11.07 -4.34 -10.97
CA LEU A 164 11.24 -3.03 -10.36
C LEU A 164 10.78 -1.94 -11.34
N GLN A 165 10.31 -0.81 -10.83
CA GLN A 165 9.99 0.37 -11.62
C GLN A 165 11.14 1.37 -11.54
N GLU A 166 11.43 2.07 -12.64
CA GLU A 166 12.39 3.20 -12.66
C GLU A 166 11.96 4.29 -11.66
N ILE A 167 10.67 4.57 -11.63
CA ILE A 167 10.03 5.52 -10.72
C ILE A 167 9.00 4.76 -9.88
N SER A 168 9.11 4.85 -8.57
CA SER A 168 8.10 4.33 -7.65
C SER A 168 8.01 5.21 -6.40
N THR A 169 7.13 4.91 -5.47
CA THR A 169 7.02 5.63 -4.19
C THR A 169 7.12 4.68 -3.01
N TYR A 170 7.60 5.21 -1.90
CA TYR A 170 7.55 4.57 -0.59
C TYR A 170 7.18 5.63 0.46
N GLN A 171 6.05 5.47 1.15
CA GLN A 171 5.50 6.46 2.09
C GLN A 171 5.48 7.88 1.48
N ASP A 172 4.93 7.99 0.26
CA ASP A 172 4.80 9.21 -0.52
C ASP A 172 6.13 9.85 -1.00
N VAL A 173 7.28 9.26 -0.67
CA VAL A 173 8.60 9.68 -1.16
C VAL A 173 8.94 8.99 -2.47
N LEU A 174 9.44 9.74 -3.45
CA LEU A 174 9.89 9.22 -4.75
C LEU A 174 11.15 8.38 -4.62
N LEU A 175 11.15 7.24 -5.30
CA LEU A 175 12.31 6.35 -5.49
C LEU A 175 12.68 6.32 -6.97
N LEU A 176 13.90 6.68 -7.29
CA LEU A 176 14.43 6.71 -8.66
C LEU A 176 15.53 5.66 -8.84
N ARG A 177 15.54 4.96 -9.97
CA ARG A 177 16.49 3.89 -10.30
C ARG A 177 17.07 4.12 -11.71
N PRO A 178 18.06 4.99 -11.84
CA PRO A 178 18.58 5.38 -13.15
C PRO A 178 19.35 4.27 -13.88
N PHE A 179 19.77 3.21 -13.16
CA PHE A 179 20.56 2.10 -13.68
C PHE A 179 19.75 0.87 -14.06
N LEU A 180 18.41 0.95 -14.06
CA LEU A 180 17.58 -0.23 -14.24
C LEU A 180 17.75 -0.92 -15.60
N ASN A 181 18.27 -0.21 -16.58
CA ASN A 181 18.59 -0.71 -17.92
C ASN A 181 20.05 -1.17 -18.08
N LEU A 182 20.90 -0.98 -17.07
CA LEU A 182 22.31 -1.36 -17.09
C LEU A 182 22.50 -2.73 -16.41
N GLN A 183 23.44 -3.53 -16.93
CA GLN A 183 23.82 -4.78 -16.31
C GLN A 183 24.81 -4.57 -15.16
N LYS A 184 24.80 -5.46 -14.19
CA LYS A 184 25.71 -5.40 -13.05
C LYS A 184 27.18 -5.33 -13.47
N HIS A 185 27.59 -6.13 -14.46
CA HIS A 185 28.98 -6.12 -14.92
C HIS A 185 29.38 -4.79 -15.59
N GLU A 186 28.46 -4.10 -16.29
CA GLU A 186 28.75 -2.79 -16.87
C GLU A 186 29.09 -1.76 -15.79
N LEU A 187 28.36 -1.77 -14.66
CA LEU A 187 28.66 -0.92 -13.51
C LEU A 187 29.98 -1.29 -12.84
N GLN A 188 30.28 -2.59 -12.70
CA GLN A 188 31.54 -3.06 -12.13
C GLN A 188 32.74 -2.69 -13.02
N ASP A 189 32.60 -2.89 -14.33
CA ASP A 189 33.63 -2.54 -15.32
C ASP A 189 33.86 -1.02 -15.32
N TRP A 190 32.77 -0.24 -15.25
CA TRP A 190 32.86 1.22 -15.14
C TRP A 190 33.64 1.62 -13.87
N CYS A 191 33.28 1.08 -12.70
CA CYS A 191 34.04 1.34 -11.46
C CYS A 191 35.51 0.96 -11.56
N THR A 192 35.80 -0.18 -12.19
CA THR A 192 37.19 -0.65 -12.36
C THR A 192 37.99 0.26 -13.27
N ASN A 193 37.43 0.66 -14.41
CA ASN A 193 38.05 1.53 -15.40
C ASN A 193 38.31 2.96 -14.85
N HIS A 194 37.45 3.44 -13.97
CA HIS A 194 37.56 4.76 -13.36
C HIS A 194 38.24 4.72 -11.97
N HIS A 195 38.83 3.58 -11.59
CA HIS A 195 39.55 3.40 -10.31
C HIS A 195 38.72 3.71 -9.07
N VAL A 196 37.39 3.51 -9.17
CA VAL A 196 36.46 3.72 -8.06
C VAL A 196 36.68 2.65 -7.00
N ARG A 197 36.82 3.06 -5.74
CA ARG A 197 36.86 2.12 -4.63
C ARG A 197 35.48 1.60 -4.29
N PHE A 198 35.35 0.28 -4.13
CA PHE A 198 34.10 -0.35 -3.72
C PHE A 198 34.37 -1.62 -2.90
N GLY A 199 33.41 -1.97 -2.06
CA GLY A 199 33.42 -3.23 -1.32
C GLY A 199 32.90 -4.38 -2.17
N ILE A 200 33.60 -5.51 -2.14
CA ILE A 200 33.11 -6.76 -2.73
C ILE A 200 32.29 -7.49 -1.65
N ASP A 201 31.06 -7.84 -1.98
CA ASP A 201 30.18 -8.60 -1.09
C ASP A 201 30.60 -10.08 -1.09
N GLU A 202 31.32 -10.50 -0.05
CA GLU A 202 31.76 -11.87 0.15
C GLU A 202 30.67 -12.76 0.80
N SER A 203 29.53 -12.17 1.20
CA SER A 203 28.47 -12.90 1.86
C SER A 203 27.57 -13.65 0.88
N ASN A 204 28.02 -14.77 0.38
CA ASN A 204 27.16 -15.82 -0.18
C ASN A 204 26.30 -16.51 0.90
N LEU A 205 26.29 -15.98 2.13
CA LEU A 205 25.72 -16.62 3.30
C LEU A 205 24.40 -15.97 3.70
N GLU A 206 23.36 -16.79 3.55
CA GLU A 206 22.17 -16.86 4.40
C GLU A 206 21.08 -15.77 4.26
N ASN A 207 19.89 -16.24 4.00
CA ASN A 207 18.55 -15.81 4.32
C ASN A 207 17.62 -15.34 3.21
N ASP A 208 18.03 -15.13 1.97
CA ASP A 208 17.07 -15.18 0.87
C ASP A 208 17.46 -16.31 -0.09
N TYR A 209 17.29 -17.56 0.37
CA TYR A 209 17.62 -18.75 -0.43
C TYR A 209 17.07 -18.68 -1.86
N LEU A 210 15.85 -18.15 -2.01
CA LEU A 210 15.23 -18.02 -3.32
C LEU A 210 15.90 -16.96 -4.19
N ARG A 211 16.21 -15.77 -3.63
CA ARG A 211 16.86 -14.68 -4.37
C ARG A 211 18.27 -15.08 -4.77
N ASN A 212 19.06 -15.60 -3.83
CA ASN A 212 20.40 -16.08 -4.08
C ASN A 212 20.41 -17.23 -5.08
N GLN A 213 19.45 -18.17 -4.96
CA GLN A 213 19.31 -19.25 -5.93
C GLN A 213 19.08 -18.70 -7.35
N ILE A 214 18.11 -17.78 -7.54
CA ILE A 214 17.82 -17.18 -8.84
C ILE A 214 19.06 -16.43 -9.36
N ARG A 215 19.73 -15.66 -8.52
CA ARG A 215 20.94 -14.93 -8.87
C ARG A 215 22.00 -15.86 -9.41
N HIS A 216 22.40 -16.87 -8.64
CA HIS A 216 23.52 -17.76 -9.00
C HIS A 216 23.18 -18.77 -10.09
N THR A 217 21.93 -19.28 -10.13
CA THR A 217 21.56 -20.31 -11.11
C THR A 217 21.01 -19.77 -12.42
N CYS A 218 20.48 -18.55 -12.42
CA CYS A 218 19.83 -17.96 -13.59
C CYS A 218 20.55 -16.71 -14.10
N ILE A 219 20.68 -15.70 -13.23
CA ILE A 219 21.07 -14.35 -13.66
C ILE A 219 22.57 -14.23 -13.98
N GLU A 220 23.43 -14.67 -13.05
CA GLU A 220 24.90 -14.55 -13.24
C GLU A 220 25.44 -15.34 -14.43
N PRO A 221 24.99 -16.58 -14.70
CA PRO A 221 25.47 -17.33 -15.87
C PRO A 221 24.83 -16.90 -17.19
N ALA A 222 23.79 -16.05 -17.15
CA ALA A 222 23.05 -15.68 -18.35
C ALA A 222 23.83 -14.73 -19.26
N SER A 223 23.80 -15.02 -20.55
CA SER A 223 24.29 -14.09 -21.57
C SER A 223 23.37 -12.88 -21.73
N PHE A 224 23.91 -11.78 -22.27
CA PHE A 224 23.11 -10.57 -22.54
C PHE A 224 21.87 -10.85 -23.43
N PRO A 225 21.97 -11.60 -24.54
CA PRO A 225 20.80 -11.96 -25.34
C PRO A 225 19.72 -12.71 -24.52
N GLN A 226 20.12 -13.54 -23.57
CA GLN A 226 19.19 -14.26 -22.70
C GLN A 226 18.49 -13.31 -21.71
N LYS A 227 19.21 -12.37 -21.11
CA LYS A 227 18.63 -11.32 -20.25
C LYS A 227 17.64 -10.46 -21.03
N MET A 228 17.97 -10.07 -22.27
CA MET A 228 17.07 -9.33 -23.15
C MET A 228 15.82 -10.13 -23.55
N HIS A 229 15.93 -11.45 -23.68
CA HIS A 229 14.77 -12.30 -23.89
C HIS A 229 13.84 -12.28 -22.66
N TRP A 230 14.39 -12.44 -21.47
CA TRP A 230 13.61 -12.33 -20.23
C TRP A 230 12.99 -10.96 -20.00
N LEU A 231 13.66 -9.89 -20.41
CA LEU A 231 13.08 -8.54 -20.34
C LEU A 231 11.82 -8.43 -21.21
N LYS A 232 11.82 -9.01 -22.41
CA LYS A 232 10.64 -9.07 -23.28
C LYS A 232 9.51 -9.92 -22.67
N GLU A 233 9.85 -11.02 -22.00
CA GLU A 233 8.85 -11.81 -21.27
C GLU A 233 8.26 -11.05 -20.09
N LEU A 234 9.09 -10.30 -19.35
CA LEU A 234 8.63 -9.44 -18.25
C LEU A 234 7.69 -8.34 -18.76
N GLU A 235 8.02 -7.69 -19.87
CA GLU A 235 7.16 -6.69 -20.52
C GLU A 235 5.81 -7.29 -20.94
N ALA A 236 5.82 -8.50 -21.51
CA ALA A 236 4.60 -9.21 -21.86
C ALA A 236 3.75 -9.57 -20.63
N ASP A 237 4.38 -10.07 -19.55
CA ASP A 237 3.72 -10.34 -18.27
C ASP A 237 3.15 -9.06 -17.66
N GLN A 238 3.87 -7.95 -17.73
CA GLN A 238 3.42 -6.64 -17.25
C GLN A 238 2.20 -6.16 -18.04
N HIS A 239 2.22 -6.25 -19.35
CA HIS A 239 1.09 -5.88 -20.18
C HIS A 239 -0.16 -6.72 -19.87
N GLN A 240 0.02 -8.04 -19.70
CA GLN A 240 -1.07 -8.93 -19.30
C GLN A 240 -1.63 -8.55 -17.91
N LEU A 241 -0.75 -8.22 -16.96
CA LEU A 241 -1.15 -7.76 -15.62
C LEU A 241 -2.02 -6.50 -15.68
N GLU A 242 -1.65 -5.54 -16.52
CA GLU A 242 -2.41 -4.30 -16.75
C GLU A 242 -3.78 -4.57 -17.38
N GLN A 243 -3.85 -5.47 -18.37
CA GLN A 243 -5.13 -5.88 -18.95
C GLN A 243 -6.07 -6.50 -17.92
N ILE A 244 -5.53 -7.39 -17.06
CA ILE A 244 -6.30 -8.02 -15.98
C ILE A 244 -6.80 -6.96 -14.98
N ARG A 245 -5.97 -5.99 -14.63
CA ARG A 245 -6.34 -4.90 -13.71
C ARG A 245 -7.44 -4.01 -14.30
N ASN A 246 -7.28 -3.60 -15.54
CA ASN A 246 -8.28 -2.79 -16.23
C ASN A 246 -9.63 -3.54 -16.31
N HIS A 247 -9.61 -4.82 -16.64
CA HIS A 247 -10.79 -5.67 -16.62
C HIS A 247 -11.41 -5.76 -15.21
N THR A 248 -10.59 -5.97 -14.18
CA THR A 248 -11.03 -6.03 -12.78
C THR A 248 -11.68 -4.70 -12.36
N GLN A 249 -11.11 -3.56 -12.72
CA GLN A 249 -11.69 -2.25 -12.43
C GLN A 249 -13.04 -2.04 -13.11
N GLN A 250 -13.21 -2.52 -14.34
CA GLN A 250 -14.50 -2.49 -15.03
C GLN A 250 -15.55 -3.33 -14.31
N LEU A 251 -15.19 -4.53 -13.83
CA LEU A 251 -16.07 -5.38 -13.03
C LEU A 251 -16.46 -4.72 -11.70
N ILE A 252 -15.51 -4.05 -11.03
CA ILE A 252 -15.76 -3.29 -9.80
C ILE A 252 -16.75 -2.15 -10.06
N ALA A 253 -16.56 -1.40 -11.13
CA ALA A 253 -17.42 -0.27 -11.49
C ALA A 253 -18.86 -0.73 -11.85
N GLN A 254 -19.02 -1.85 -12.56
CA GLN A 254 -20.32 -2.42 -12.88
C GLN A 254 -21.01 -3.00 -11.65
N ASN A 255 -20.25 -3.59 -10.76
CA ASN A 255 -20.70 -4.30 -9.56
C ASN A 255 -21.86 -5.31 -9.83
N ASP A 256 -21.80 -6.01 -10.95
CA ASP A 256 -22.75 -7.08 -11.29
C ASP A 256 -22.27 -8.39 -10.66
N ALA A 257 -23.04 -8.89 -9.69
CA ALA A 257 -22.64 -10.08 -8.92
C ALA A 257 -22.50 -11.32 -9.81
N GLN A 258 -23.38 -11.53 -10.79
CA GLN A 258 -23.34 -12.70 -11.65
C GLN A 258 -22.09 -12.68 -12.53
N LYS A 259 -21.76 -11.53 -13.11
CA LYS A 259 -20.56 -11.35 -13.92
C LYS A 259 -19.31 -11.58 -13.07
N ILE A 260 -19.22 -10.93 -11.89
CA ILE A 260 -18.07 -11.07 -10.98
C ILE A 260 -17.86 -12.53 -10.57
N LEU A 261 -18.92 -13.22 -10.15
CA LEU A 261 -18.79 -14.60 -9.65
C LEU A 261 -18.50 -15.62 -10.76
N SER A 262 -18.85 -15.34 -12.02
CA SER A 262 -18.54 -16.20 -13.17
C SER A 262 -17.18 -15.90 -13.82
N ASP A 263 -16.59 -14.74 -13.54
CA ASP A 263 -15.32 -14.29 -14.13
C ASP A 263 -14.12 -15.00 -13.52
N PRO A 264 -13.09 -15.40 -14.29
CA PRO A 264 -11.86 -15.99 -13.78
C PRO A 264 -11.13 -15.11 -12.77
N TRP A 265 -11.32 -13.79 -12.82
CA TRP A 265 -10.71 -12.78 -11.95
C TRP A 265 -11.65 -12.25 -10.87
N GLY A 266 -12.83 -12.87 -10.70
CA GLY A 266 -13.80 -12.49 -9.66
C GLY A 266 -13.22 -12.49 -8.24
N TRP A 267 -12.28 -13.41 -7.96
CA TRP A 267 -11.54 -13.44 -6.70
C TRP A 267 -10.73 -12.16 -6.46
N LEU A 268 -10.15 -11.58 -7.54
CA LEU A 268 -9.36 -10.35 -7.46
C LEU A 268 -10.26 -9.12 -7.25
N VAL A 269 -11.46 -9.13 -7.83
CA VAL A 269 -12.49 -8.10 -7.56
C VAL A 269 -12.83 -8.06 -6.09
N LEU A 270 -13.10 -9.23 -5.47
CA LEU A 270 -13.42 -9.32 -4.04
C LEU A 270 -12.23 -8.92 -3.16
N GLU A 271 -11.03 -9.37 -3.48
CA GLU A 271 -9.80 -9.00 -2.77
C GLU A 271 -9.58 -7.50 -2.79
N THR A 272 -9.65 -6.89 -3.98
CA THR A 272 -9.45 -5.43 -4.14
C THR A 272 -10.49 -4.64 -3.34
N ARG A 273 -11.76 -5.03 -3.38
CA ARG A 273 -12.82 -4.34 -2.63
C ARG A 273 -12.66 -4.51 -1.12
N LEU A 274 -12.33 -5.71 -0.65
CA LEU A 274 -12.05 -5.98 0.76
C LEU A 274 -10.81 -5.20 1.23
N PHE A 275 -9.71 -5.23 0.47
CA PHE A 275 -8.51 -4.49 0.81
C PHE A 275 -8.76 -2.99 0.93
N ASN A 276 -9.56 -2.41 0.05
CA ASN A 276 -9.90 -0.98 0.12
C ASN A 276 -10.59 -0.60 1.43
N GLN A 277 -11.38 -1.51 2.00
CA GLN A 277 -12.10 -1.30 3.27
C GLN A 277 -11.27 -1.69 4.50
N THR A 278 -10.55 -2.81 4.44
CA THR A 278 -9.88 -3.42 5.59
C THR A 278 -8.42 -3.04 5.71
N LYS A 279 -7.78 -2.63 4.61
CA LYS A 279 -6.31 -2.49 4.44
C LYS A 279 -5.55 -3.79 4.70
N ARG A 280 -6.24 -4.93 4.62
CA ARG A 280 -5.68 -6.26 4.86
C ARG A 280 -5.78 -7.12 3.61
N HIS A 281 -4.67 -7.74 3.23
CA HIS A 281 -4.63 -8.66 2.09
C HIS A 281 -5.11 -10.06 2.46
N HIS A 282 -5.84 -10.67 1.55
CA HIS A 282 -6.30 -12.06 1.64
C HIS A 282 -5.61 -12.92 0.57
N SER A 283 -5.38 -14.19 0.90
CA SER A 283 -4.78 -15.11 -0.07
C SER A 283 -5.71 -15.38 -1.25
N LYS A 284 -5.14 -15.61 -2.44
CA LYS A 284 -5.91 -16.01 -3.63
C LYS A 284 -6.82 -17.22 -3.35
N LYS A 285 -6.32 -18.21 -2.58
CA LYS A 285 -7.09 -19.39 -2.20
C LYS A 285 -8.33 -19.03 -1.39
N ALA A 286 -8.19 -18.15 -0.40
CA ALA A 286 -9.30 -17.70 0.44
C ALA A 286 -10.36 -16.96 -0.40
N MET A 287 -9.93 -16.12 -1.34
CA MET A 287 -10.85 -15.37 -2.21
C MET A 287 -11.55 -16.28 -3.22
N LEU A 288 -10.87 -17.29 -3.78
CA LEU A 288 -11.50 -18.28 -4.63
C LEU A 288 -12.56 -19.09 -3.89
N ASP A 289 -12.28 -19.50 -2.65
CA ASP A 289 -13.24 -20.16 -1.78
C ASP A 289 -14.44 -19.28 -1.48
N LEU A 290 -14.22 -17.99 -1.20
CA LEU A 290 -15.29 -17.01 -1.00
C LEU A 290 -16.19 -16.85 -2.24
N VAL A 291 -15.60 -16.78 -3.45
CA VAL A 291 -16.36 -16.75 -4.71
C VAL A 291 -17.26 -17.99 -4.84
N GLN A 292 -16.75 -19.18 -4.52
CA GLN A 292 -17.55 -20.40 -4.58
C GLN A 292 -18.69 -20.42 -3.54
N LYS A 293 -18.39 -19.99 -2.31
CA LYS A 293 -19.42 -19.89 -1.25
C LYS A 293 -20.53 -18.92 -1.64
N LEU A 294 -20.21 -17.77 -2.19
CA LEU A 294 -21.20 -16.77 -2.62
C LEU A 294 -22.13 -17.26 -3.76
N LYS A 295 -21.69 -18.25 -4.56
CA LYS A 295 -22.55 -18.89 -5.58
C LYS A 295 -23.64 -19.76 -4.95
N SER A 296 -23.38 -20.38 -3.79
CA SER A 296 -24.32 -21.27 -3.09
C SER A 296 -25.14 -20.55 -2.02
N ASP A 297 -24.55 -19.62 -1.31
CA ASP A 297 -25.18 -18.80 -0.28
C ASP A 297 -24.81 -17.33 -0.50
N PRO A 298 -25.79 -16.47 -0.86
CA PRO A 298 -25.54 -15.07 -1.18
C PRO A 298 -25.07 -14.21 0.01
N TYR A 299 -24.90 -14.80 1.21
CA TYR A 299 -24.41 -14.14 2.41
C TYR A 299 -23.20 -14.88 2.97
N GLN A 300 -22.09 -14.20 3.11
CA GLN A 300 -20.85 -14.70 3.73
C GLN A 300 -20.27 -13.68 4.69
N GLU A 301 -19.50 -14.16 5.67
CA GLU A 301 -18.72 -13.29 6.57
C GLU A 301 -17.23 -13.61 6.43
N ILE A 302 -16.42 -12.55 6.42
CA ILE A 302 -14.97 -12.64 6.44
C ILE A 302 -14.42 -11.51 7.33
N ASP A 303 -13.56 -11.88 8.28
CA ASP A 303 -13.08 -10.95 9.31
C ASP A 303 -14.27 -10.24 10.01
N SER A 304 -14.31 -8.92 9.98
CA SER A 304 -15.38 -8.09 10.56
C SER A 304 -16.34 -7.55 9.50
N TYR A 305 -16.46 -8.22 8.33
CA TYR A 305 -17.30 -7.77 7.24
C TYR A 305 -18.26 -8.85 6.77
N ALA A 306 -19.48 -8.44 6.48
CA ALA A 306 -20.50 -9.24 5.81
C ALA A 306 -20.46 -8.90 4.30
N ILE A 307 -20.43 -9.94 3.48
CA ILE A 307 -20.50 -9.83 2.02
C ILE A 307 -21.84 -10.43 1.62
N GLN A 308 -22.68 -9.66 0.98
CA GLN A 308 -24.01 -10.11 0.54
C GLN A 308 -24.34 -9.65 -0.86
N ILE A 309 -24.99 -10.53 -1.62
CA ILE A 309 -25.59 -10.18 -2.90
C ILE A 309 -26.96 -9.56 -2.64
N ILE A 310 -27.12 -8.29 -2.98
CA ILE A 310 -28.33 -7.50 -2.83
C ILE A 310 -28.64 -6.84 -4.17
N ASP A 311 -29.82 -7.06 -4.72
CA ASP A 311 -30.26 -6.47 -6.01
C ASP A 311 -29.22 -6.67 -7.13
N GLN A 312 -28.69 -7.88 -7.25
CA GLN A 312 -27.66 -8.30 -8.21
C GLN A 312 -26.29 -7.61 -8.02
N LYS A 313 -26.08 -6.89 -6.94
CA LYS A 313 -24.82 -6.24 -6.58
C LYS A 313 -24.18 -6.93 -5.37
N ILE A 314 -22.86 -6.94 -5.33
CA ILE A 314 -22.13 -7.38 -4.16
C ILE A 314 -21.98 -6.18 -3.22
N GLU A 315 -22.53 -6.29 -2.03
CA GLU A 315 -22.36 -5.33 -0.94
C GLU A 315 -21.38 -5.89 0.09
N ILE A 316 -20.46 -5.06 0.56
CA ILE A 316 -19.49 -5.39 1.62
C ILE A 316 -19.72 -4.39 2.75
N LEU A 317 -20.19 -4.87 3.89
CA LEU A 317 -20.61 -4.04 5.01
C LEU A 317 -19.93 -4.54 6.29
N PRO A 318 -19.50 -3.67 7.21
CA PRO A 318 -18.94 -4.13 8.48
C PRO A 318 -20.01 -4.83 9.31
N THR A 319 -19.59 -5.86 10.06
CA THR A 319 -20.49 -6.61 10.96
C THR A 319 -20.69 -5.90 12.29
N SER A 320 -19.89 -4.89 12.60
CA SER A 320 -20.03 -4.08 13.81
C SER A 320 -19.51 -2.65 13.56
N TRP A 321 -19.99 -1.72 14.37
CA TRP A 321 -19.48 -0.36 14.43
C TRP A 321 -19.43 0.11 15.90
N VAL A 322 -18.61 1.13 16.18
CA VAL A 322 -18.39 1.60 17.55
C VAL A 322 -19.66 2.27 18.06
N PRO A 323 -20.17 1.91 19.24
CA PRO A 323 -21.30 2.59 19.86
C PRO A 323 -21.02 4.07 20.10
N PHE A 324 -22.05 4.89 19.93
CA PHE A 324 -21.99 6.32 20.18
C PHE A 324 -22.73 6.66 21.46
N TYR A 325 -22.11 7.43 22.35
CA TYR A 325 -22.63 7.79 23.65
C TYR A 325 -23.13 9.23 23.63
N VAL A 326 -24.28 9.46 24.27
CA VAL A 326 -24.87 10.78 24.47
C VAL A 326 -25.08 10.94 25.97
N ASP A 327 -24.37 11.88 26.57
CA ASP A 327 -24.26 11.98 28.03
C ASP A 327 -25.46 12.70 28.66
N ASN A 328 -26.11 13.62 27.96
CA ASN A 328 -27.20 14.44 28.46
C ASN A 328 -28.09 15.01 27.35
N LEU A 329 -29.20 15.62 27.72
CA LEU A 329 -30.18 16.21 26.83
C LEU A 329 -29.60 17.40 26.03
N GLU A 330 -28.77 18.23 26.65
CA GLU A 330 -28.16 19.38 25.98
C GLU A 330 -27.24 18.96 24.82
N GLN A 331 -26.43 17.92 25.05
CA GLN A 331 -25.60 17.32 24.00
C GLN A 331 -26.46 16.77 22.85
N LEU A 332 -27.54 16.05 23.14
CA LEU A 332 -28.45 15.54 22.12
C LEU A 332 -29.05 16.67 21.30
N GLN A 333 -29.52 17.73 21.95
CA GLN A 333 -30.09 18.90 21.28
C GLN A 333 -29.07 19.58 20.34
N SER A 334 -27.84 19.74 20.80
CA SER A 334 -26.74 20.30 20.00
C SER A 334 -26.45 19.44 18.77
N LEU A 335 -26.35 18.13 18.94
CA LEU A 335 -26.13 17.18 17.85
C LEU A 335 -27.26 17.21 16.82
N CYS A 336 -28.52 17.20 17.28
CA CYS A 336 -29.67 17.25 16.39
C CYS A 336 -29.77 18.58 15.62
N LYS A 337 -29.46 19.72 16.24
CA LYS A 337 -29.42 21.03 15.57
C LYS A 337 -28.36 21.11 14.50
N SER A 338 -27.23 20.46 14.69
CA SER A 338 -26.11 20.42 13.73
C SER A 338 -26.26 19.38 12.64
N HIS A 339 -27.32 18.59 12.61
CA HIS A 339 -27.48 17.45 11.73
C HIS A 339 -26.28 16.50 11.78
N TYR A 340 -25.93 16.08 13.01
CA TYR A 340 -24.71 15.31 13.28
C TYR A 340 -24.79 13.93 12.67
N ARG A 341 -23.77 13.57 11.85
CA ARG A 341 -23.63 12.26 11.24
C ARG A 341 -22.56 11.44 11.94
N TYR A 342 -22.87 10.21 12.25
CA TYR A 342 -21.94 9.26 12.82
C TYR A 342 -22.18 7.85 12.22
N ALA A 343 -21.10 7.24 11.74
CA ALA A 343 -21.14 5.91 11.12
C ALA A 343 -22.28 5.78 10.10
N TYR A 344 -23.43 5.24 10.52
CA TYR A 344 -24.55 4.90 9.63
C TYR A 344 -25.86 5.61 10.00
N PHE A 345 -25.81 6.64 10.84
CA PHE A 345 -26.99 7.40 11.20
C PHE A 345 -26.73 8.92 11.23
N GLU A 346 -27.81 9.64 11.14
CA GLU A 346 -27.85 11.09 11.32
C GLU A 346 -28.85 11.44 12.42
N LEU A 347 -28.46 12.31 13.36
CA LEU A 347 -29.33 12.91 14.34
C LEU A 347 -29.82 14.26 13.82
N SER A 348 -31.14 14.51 13.86
CA SER A 348 -31.73 15.76 13.41
C SER A 348 -32.99 16.11 14.19
N THR A 349 -33.55 17.30 13.92
CA THR A 349 -34.86 17.72 14.40
C THR A 349 -35.93 17.61 13.33
N THR A 350 -35.59 17.16 12.14
CA THR A 350 -36.50 17.04 10.98
C THR A 350 -36.40 15.64 10.39
N GLY A 351 -37.54 15.04 10.04
CA GLY A 351 -37.58 13.71 9.45
C GLY A 351 -38.96 13.06 9.47
N LYS A 352 -39.05 11.77 9.19
CA LYS A 352 -40.31 11.03 9.24
C LYS A 352 -40.66 10.66 10.67
N ARG A 353 -41.94 10.81 11.05
CA ARG A 353 -42.44 10.57 12.41
C ARG A 353 -42.03 9.21 13.00
N ILE A 354 -41.92 8.16 12.23
CA ILE A 354 -41.47 6.84 12.69
C ILE A 354 -40.00 6.80 13.12
N GLN A 355 -39.22 7.83 12.78
CA GLN A 355 -37.81 7.98 13.15
C GLN A 355 -37.63 8.94 14.33
N GLY A 356 -38.76 9.46 14.85
CA GLY A 356 -38.80 10.41 15.96
C GLY A 356 -38.94 9.71 17.31
N PHE A 357 -38.31 10.32 18.33
CA PHE A 357 -38.43 9.92 19.73
C PHE A 357 -38.35 11.16 20.62
N HIS A 358 -38.93 11.05 21.81
CA HIS A 358 -38.82 12.01 22.91
C HIS A 358 -37.97 11.41 24.02
N VAL A 359 -37.19 12.21 24.71
CA VAL A 359 -36.34 11.81 25.85
C VAL A 359 -36.39 12.86 26.94
N GLU A 360 -36.25 12.41 28.18
CA GLU A 360 -36.13 13.21 29.39
C GLU A 360 -34.72 13.08 29.99
N ASP A 361 -34.35 13.94 30.95
CA ASP A 361 -33.04 13.88 31.61
C ASP A 361 -32.76 12.53 32.28
N THR A 362 -33.81 11.82 32.70
CA THR A 362 -33.74 10.50 33.32
C THR A 362 -33.36 9.37 32.38
N ASP A 363 -33.37 9.61 31.07
CA ASP A 363 -32.99 8.59 30.08
C ASP A 363 -31.48 8.54 29.85
N PHE A 364 -30.75 9.58 30.25
CA PHE A 364 -29.31 9.71 30.00
C PHE A 364 -28.45 9.06 31.10
N PRO A 365 -27.24 8.56 30.77
CA PRO A 365 -26.65 8.57 29.42
C PRO A 365 -27.31 7.58 28.47
N CYS A 366 -27.42 7.94 27.21
CA CYS A 366 -27.95 7.08 26.17
C CYS A 366 -26.82 6.48 25.31
N ILE A 367 -27.05 5.26 24.82
CA ILE A 367 -26.15 4.56 23.89
C ILE A 367 -26.86 4.35 22.57
N ILE A 368 -26.28 4.85 21.48
CA ILE A 368 -26.71 4.54 20.13
C ILE A 368 -25.76 3.47 19.58
N ARG A 369 -26.29 2.29 19.28
CA ARG A 369 -25.50 1.15 18.79
C ARG A 369 -26.26 0.37 17.71
N GLN A 370 -25.56 -0.53 17.04
CA GLN A 370 -26.21 -1.51 16.17
C GLN A 370 -27.22 -2.38 16.91
N SER A 371 -28.23 -2.85 16.18
CA SER A 371 -29.19 -3.81 16.74
C SER A 371 -28.55 -5.18 16.93
N HIS A 372 -28.89 -5.88 18.00
CA HIS A 372 -28.48 -7.24 18.29
C HIS A 372 -29.69 -8.22 18.13
N ALA A 373 -29.35 -9.50 17.98
CA ALA A 373 -30.37 -10.54 17.73
C ALA A 373 -31.46 -10.62 18.80
N HIS A 374 -31.15 -10.25 20.06
CA HIS A 374 -32.04 -10.33 21.20
C HIS A 374 -32.77 -9.01 21.51
N ASP A 375 -32.47 -7.94 20.78
CA ASP A 375 -33.13 -6.66 21.01
C ASP A 375 -34.65 -6.77 20.77
N ALA A 376 -35.38 -6.21 21.73
CA ALA A 376 -36.82 -6.16 21.69
C ALA A 376 -37.29 -4.78 22.13
N LEU A 377 -38.27 -4.24 21.43
CA LEU A 377 -38.87 -2.95 21.70
C LEU A 377 -40.28 -3.17 22.27
N GLU A 378 -40.57 -2.60 23.41
CA GLU A 378 -41.91 -2.56 23.95
C GLU A 378 -42.79 -1.62 23.12
N GLN A 379 -44.00 -2.07 22.78
CA GLN A 379 -44.99 -1.32 22.02
C GLN A 379 -46.34 -1.38 22.73
N ARG A 380 -47.31 -0.55 22.31
CA ARG A 380 -48.68 -0.48 22.95
C ARG A 380 -49.35 -1.85 23.10
N PHE A 381 -49.04 -2.80 22.22
CA PHE A 381 -49.72 -4.10 22.16
C PHE A 381 -48.71 -5.27 22.31
N GLY A 382 -47.70 -5.09 23.19
CA GLY A 382 -46.72 -6.12 23.50
C GLY A 382 -45.31 -5.82 22.96
N THR A 383 -44.43 -6.78 23.15
CA THR A 383 -42.99 -6.62 22.82
C THR A 383 -42.68 -7.17 21.46
N LYS A 384 -41.96 -6.40 20.62
CA LYS A 384 -41.54 -6.79 19.27
C LYS A 384 -40.06 -7.02 19.21
N LYS A 385 -39.65 -8.22 18.78
CA LYS A 385 -38.23 -8.53 18.50
C LYS A 385 -37.78 -7.77 17.25
N ILE A 386 -36.74 -6.95 17.36
CA ILE A 386 -36.25 -6.06 16.31
C ILE A 386 -35.79 -6.86 15.09
N ASN A 387 -35.02 -7.93 15.32
CA ASN A 387 -34.53 -8.76 14.20
C ASN A 387 -35.68 -9.39 13.40
N ARG A 388 -36.79 -9.80 14.10
CA ARG A 388 -37.99 -10.33 13.41
C ARG A 388 -38.65 -9.26 12.52
N LEU A 389 -38.73 -8.01 13.02
CA LEU A 389 -39.24 -6.88 12.27
C LEU A 389 -38.44 -6.67 10.95
N TYR A 390 -37.11 -6.72 11.05
CA TYR A 390 -36.24 -6.55 9.86
C TYR A 390 -36.41 -7.68 8.87
N ILE A 391 -36.63 -8.94 9.33
CA ILE A 391 -36.95 -10.08 8.48
C ILE A 391 -38.27 -9.86 7.77
N ASP A 392 -39.34 -9.52 8.52
CA ASP A 392 -40.68 -9.28 7.96
C ASP A 392 -40.69 -8.15 6.93
N ARG A 393 -39.82 -7.15 7.11
CA ARG A 393 -39.61 -6.05 6.15
C ARG A 393 -38.64 -6.37 5.02
N LYS A 394 -38.19 -7.61 4.91
CA LYS A 394 -37.28 -8.12 3.88
C LYS A 394 -35.92 -7.34 3.82
N ILE A 395 -35.47 -6.82 4.97
CA ILE A 395 -34.18 -6.15 5.03
C ILE A 395 -33.08 -7.19 4.88
N PRO A 396 -32.14 -7.00 3.92
CA PRO A 396 -31.01 -7.89 3.72
C PRO A 396 -30.21 -8.10 5.01
N ARG A 397 -29.73 -9.32 5.24
CA ARG A 397 -29.08 -9.72 6.50
C ARG A 397 -27.89 -8.81 6.85
N ALA A 398 -27.02 -8.50 5.88
CA ALA A 398 -25.89 -7.60 6.09
C ALA A 398 -26.32 -6.18 6.50
N LYS A 399 -27.43 -5.69 5.94
CA LYS A 399 -27.92 -4.33 6.26
C LYS A 399 -28.56 -4.23 7.64
N ARG A 400 -29.05 -5.32 8.23
CA ARG A 400 -29.72 -5.26 9.57
C ARG A 400 -28.79 -4.72 10.65
N MET A 401 -27.50 -5.02 10.57
CA MET A 401 -26.49 -4.56 11.53
C MET A 401 -26.18 -3.06 11.42
N MET A 402 -26.62 -2.42 10.31
CA MET A 402 -26.42 -0.97 10.12
C MET A 402 -27.49 -0.14 10.83
N TYR A 403 -28.65 -0.75 11.14
CA TYR A 403 -29.77 -0.05 11.75
C TYR A 403 -29.52 0.20 13.24
N PRO A 404 -29.48 1.48 13.67
CA PRO A 404 -29.24 1.83 15.07
C PRO A 404 -30.45 1.57 15.95
N VAL A 405 -30.14 1.26 17.19
CA VAL A 405 -31.08 1.28 18.34
C VAL A 405 -30.55 2.25 19.38
N ILE A 406 -31.45 2.83 20.19
CA ILE A 406 -31.10 3.71 21.31
C ILE A 406 -31.52 3.03 22.62
N ILE A 407 -30.56 3.00 23.54
CA ILE A 407 -30.73 2.45 24.88
C ILE A 407 -30.48 3.56 25.88
N GLY A 408 -31.44 3.83 26.72
CA GLY A 408 -31.30 4.70 27.90
C GLY A 408 -31.12 3.92 29.17
N GLN A 409 -31.23 4.60 30.32
CA GLN A 409 -31.12 4.03 31.65
C GLN A 409 -32.13 2.90 31.90
N ASN A 410 -33.34 3.03 31.33
CA ASN A 410 -34.46 2.09 31.52
C ASN A 410 -34.54 1.02 30.41
N GLY A 411 -33.55 0.92 29.56
CA GLY A 411 -33.47 -0.07 28.48
C GLY A 411 -33.67 0.50 27.07
N LEU A 412 -33.96 -0.38 26.12
CA LEU A 412 -34.11 -0.03 24.71
C LEU A 412 -35.43 0.72 24.48
N PHE A 413 -35.37 1.95 24.04
CA PHE A 413 -36.55 2.78 23.82
C PHE A 413 -36.80 3.18 22.36
N PHE A 414 -35.79 3.09 21.49
CA PHE A 414 -35.93 3.38 20.07
C PHE A 414 -35.23 2.33 19.23
N ALA A 415 -35.82 1.99 18.08
CA ALA A 415 -35.18 1.18 17.07
C ALA A 415 -35.57 1.70 15.67
N SER A 416 -34.59 1.83 14.80
CA SER A 416 -34.83 2.26 13.42
C SER A 416 -35.87 1.36 12.75
N LEU A 417 -36.78 1.97 12.01
CA LEU A 417 -37.95 1.35 11.36
C LEU A 417 -39.02 0.82 12.33
N ALA A 418 -38.75 0.62 13.61
CA ALA A 418 -39.72 0.21 14.59
C ALA A 418 -40.36 1.40 15.30
N GLY A 419 -39.63 2.53 15.37
CA GLY A 419 -40.02 3.70 16.16
C GLY A 419 -39.54 3.61 17.59
N CYS A 420 -40.24 4.30 18.51
CA CYS A 420 -39.96 4.29 19.95
C CYS A 420 -41.00 3.52 20.74
N ASN A 421 -40.69 3.25 22.03
CA ASN A 421 -41.64 2.71 22.95
C ASN A 421 -42.72 3.76 23.34
N PRO A 422 -43.86 3.39 23.94
CA PRO A 422 -44.95 4.30 24.23
C PRO A 422 -44.55 5.50 25.11
N ASN A 423 -43.62 5.35 26.04
CA ASN A 423 -43.18 6.41 26.96
C ASN A 423 -42.33 7.47 26.29
N HIS A 424 -41.73 7.16 25.16
CA HIS A 424 -40.89 8.04 24.36
C HIS A 424 -41.58 8.59 23.10
N PHE A 425 -42.90 8.40 23.02
CA PHE A 425 -43.72 8.88 21.92
C PHE A 425 -44.68 9.98 22.44
N MET A 426 -44.47 11.24 22.00
CA MET A 426 -45.33 12.37 22.30
C MET A 426 -45.89 13.01 21.02
N GLU A 427 -47.21 13.22 20.99
CA GLU A 427 -47.89 13.78 19.80
C GLU A 427 -47.67 15.27 19.61
N SER A 428 -47.37 16.01 20.70
CA SER A 428 -47.38 17.49 20.74
C SER A 428 -46.04 18.15 21.02
N GLN A 429 -44.95 17.41 21.16
CA GLN A 429 -43.62 17.97 21.47
C GLN A 429 -42.64 17.75 20.33
N ALA A 430 -41.58 18.57 20.29
CA ALA A 430 -40.47 18.43 19.36
C ALA A 430 -39.82 17.04 19.50
N LEU A 431 -39.80 16.28 18.42
CA LEU A 431 -39.18 14.98 18.36
C LEU A 431 -37.74 15.11 17.87
N TYR A 432 -36.86 14.35 18.50
CA TYR A 432 -35.54 14.08 17.95
C TYR A 432 -35.66 12.96 16.91
N MET A 433 -34.92 13.10 15.82
CA MET A 433 -34.97 12.14 14.71
C MET A 433 -33.64 11.42 14.59
N LEU A 434 -33.70 10.11 14.36
CA LEU A 434 -32.56 9.33 14.01
C LEU A 434 -32.84 8.62 12.66
N GLU A 435 -32.13 9.04 11.65
CA GLU A 435 -32.24 8.50 10.29
C GLU A 435 -31.03 7.64 9.93
N LEU A 436 -31.24 6.60 9.14
CA LEU A 436 -30.17 5.80 8.58
C LEU A 436 -29.45 6.63 7.48
N SER A 437 -28.16 6.84 7.63
CA SER A 437 -27.29 7.53 6.69
C SER A 437 -26.41 6.49 5.98
N VAL A 438 -26.93 5.87 4.89
CA VAL A 438 -26.21 4.87 4.07
C VAL A 438 -25.93 5.43 2.69
#